data_7b9b9a4ebce7a4f7b666f93384f5e9f0
#
_entry.id   7b9b9a4ebce7a4f7b666f93384f5e9f0
#
_cell.length_a   1.000
_cell.length_b   1.000
_cell.length_c   1.000
_cell.angle_alpha   90.00
_cell.angle_beta   90.00
_cell.angle_gamma   90.00
#
_symmetry.space_group_name_H-M   'P 1'
#
loop_
_entity.id
_entity.type
_entity.pdbx_description
1 polymer ?
#
loop_
_entity_poly.entity_id
_entity_poly.type
_entity_poly.pdbx_seq_one_letter_code
_entity_poly.pdbx_strand_id
1 'polypeptide(L)'
;SEVFWNKQSKVFDFHSFYFQVNQYKIIKTLCLGDYKVNFGQGLIIGTGSLFGKSSNTVHPNNQKPGINRYTSLNENNYFRGIGATIKIKKWDYSLFFSRKKRDANLSYLGITSFRTDGMHRSKNELSKKRNIHETIIGGNIKYRNDLFDVGCTFLYSQFSDSLMPTEQLYLKHRLRETDWHLNIGVHYKLMLGRILIYGETALDRNGSAATLNAATFTPSSRIAFMLLHRIYHEKYQSLYGNGFSENSNIENEKGLYLGCKLLPFKRITISAYADLYRFP
;
A
#
# COMPACT_ATOMS: atom_id res chain seq x y z
N SER A 1 22.34 1.98 13.23
CA SER A 1 21.22 2.70 13.86
C SER A 1 21.71 4.05 14.35
N GLU A 2 21.53 5.09 13.57
CA GLU A 2 21.85 6.45 13.98
C GLU A 2 20.72 6.97 14.87
N VAL A 3 20.97 7.06 16.16
CA VAL A 3 20.09 7.76 17.11
C VAL A 3 20.42 9.24 16.97
N PHE A 4 19.64 9.97 16.21
CA PHE A 4 19.78 11.43 16.12
C PHE A 4 19.18 12.09 17.36
N TRP A 5 20.04 12.59 18.23
CA TRP A 5 19.62 13.44 19.33
C TRP A 5 19.28 14.84 18.82
N ASN A 6 18.03 15.25 18.94
CA ASN A 6 17.66 16.64 18.73
C ASN A 6 18.20 17.47 19.92
N LYS A 7 19.20 18.31 19.66
CA LYS A 7 19.80 19.19 20.70
C LYS A 7 18.83 20.14 21.38
N GLN A 8 17.64 20.38 20.81
CA GLN A 8 16.63 21.30 21.35
C GLN A 8 15.50 20.63 22.13
N SER A 9 15.22 19.38 21.88
CA SER A 9 14.33 18.58 22.72
C SER A 9 15.09 17.32 23.16
N LYS A 10 15.28 17.10 24.43
CA LYS A 10 15.91 15.88 24.98
C LYS A 10 15.05 14.60 24.74
N VAL A 11 14.26 14.56 23.68
CA VAL A 11 13.29 13.52 23.35
C VAL A 11 13.68 12.87 22.04
N PHE A 12 13.55 11.55 21.96
CA PHE A 12 13.76 10.81 20.71
C PHE A 12 12.87 11.34 19.59
N ASP A 13 13.41 11.45 18.38
CA ASP A 13 12.69 11.96 17.23
C ASP A 13 11.55 11.04 16.79
N PHE A 14 11.80 9.73 16.80
CA PHE A 14 10.82 8.70 16.51
C PHE A 14 10.84 7.60 17.57
N HIS A 15 9.65 7.14 17.93
CA HIS A 15 9.44 5.97 18.77
C HIS A 15 8.33 5.11 18.16
N SER A 16 8.52 3.82 18.17
CA SER A 16 7.54 2.85 17.71
C SER A 16 7.32 1.80 18.79
N PHE A 17 6.06 1.46 19.01
CA PHE A 17 5.68 0.37 19.90
C PHE A 17 4.52 -0.41 19.29
N TYR A 18 4.46 -1.68 19.56
CA TYR A 18 3.35 -2.53 19.15
C TYR A 18 3.12 -3.64 20.15
N PHE A 19 1.88 -4.12 20.20
CA PHE A 19 1.49 -5.38 20.82
C PHE A 19 0.71 -6.19 19.80
N GLN A 20 1.06 -7.44 19.57
CA GLN A 20 0.42 -8.30 18.58
C GLN A 20 0.05 -9.65 19.16
N VAL A 21 -1.22 -10.05 18.97
CA VAL A 21 -1.72 -11.39 19.23
C VAL A 21 -2.08 -12.04 17.89
N ASN A 22 -1.63 -13.28 17.70
CA ASN A 22 -1.93 -14.07 16.51
C ASN A 22 -2.57 -15.40 16.89
N GLN A 23 -3.56 -15.83 16.11
CA GLN A 23 -4.15 -17.18 16.18
C GLN A 23 -4.72 -17.53 17.57
N TYR A 24 -5.46 -16.61 18.19
CA TYR A 24 -6.15 -16.87 19.44
C TYR A 24 -7.65 -17.03 19.20
N LYS A 25 -8.18 -18.26 19.29
CA LYS A 25 -9.58 -18.61 18.99
C LYS A 25 -9.99 -18.11 17.61
N ILE A 26 -11.00 -17.25 17.54
CA ILE A 26 -11.48 -16.61 16.30
C ILE A 26 -10.61 -15.44 15.86
N ILE A 27 -9.76 -14.90 16.73
CA ILE A 27 -8.87 -13.78 16.43
C ILE A 27 -7.69 -14.30 15.62
N LYS A 28 -7.65 -14.00 14.34
CA LYS A 28 -6.53 -14.32 13.48
C LYS A 28 -5.32 -13.42 13.75
N THR A 29 -5.58 -12.12 13.94
CA THR A 29 -4.57 -11.11 14.27
C THR A 29 -5.23 -9.96 15.03
N LEU A 30 -4.60 -9.51 16.10
CA LEU A 30 -4.91 -8.26 16.79
C LEU A 30 -3.60 -7.49 16.95
N CYS A 31 -3.55 -6.25 16.48
CA CYS A 31 -2.44 -5.34 16.64
C CYS A 31 -2.90 -4.08 17.38
N LEU A 32 -2.13 -3.69 18.42
CA LEU A 32 -2.26 -2.42 19.13
C LEU A 32 -0.95 -1.65 18.98
N GLY A 33 -1.03 -0.32 18.80
CA GLY A 33 0.12 0.53 18.57
C GLY A 33 0.44 0.70 17.09
N ASP A 34 1.69 0.45 16.69
CA ASP A 34 2.16 0.69 15.32
C ASP A 34 2.07 -0.58 14.45
N TYR A 35 1.36 -0.48 13.33
CA TYR A 35 1.11 -1.61 12.44
C TYR A 35 1.11 -1.22 10.96
N LYS A 36 1.21 -2.22 10.10
CA LYS A 36 1.07 -2.13 8.63
C LYS A 36 -0.19 -2.85 8.20
N VAL A 37 -0.74 -2.41 7.07
CA VAL A 37 -1.90 -3.03 6.44
C VAL A 37 -1.63 -3.24 4.96
N ASN A 38 -1.89 -4.44 4.47
CA ASN A 38 -1.77 -4.78 3.05
C ASN A 38 -2.96 -5.65 2.64
N PHE A 39 -3.79 -5.15 1.74
CA PHE A 39 -4.90 -5.90 1.16
C PHE A 39 -4.84 -5.85 -0.37
N GLY A 40 -5.40 -6.87 -1.02
CA GLY A 40 -5.41 -6.98 -2.47
C GLY A 40 -4.01 -6.99 -3.11
N GLN A 41 -3.87 -6.22 -4.18
CA GLN A 41 -2.62 -5.97 -4.89
C GLN A 41 -1.98 -4.63 -4.51
N GLY A 42 -2.56 -3.94 -3.52
CA GLY A 42 -2.07 -2.68 -3.00
C GLY A 42 -2.57 -1.46 -3.77
N LEU A 43 -3.63 -1.55 -4.56
CA LEU A 43 -4.18 -0.38 -5.24
C LEU A 43 -4.82 0.61 -4.25
N ILE A 44 -5.42 0.12 -3.17
CA ILE A 44 -6.02 0.94 -2.11
C ILE A 44 -5.03 1.15 -0.97
N ILE A 45 -4.42 0.07 -0.48
CA ILE A 45 -3.58 0.10 0.71
C ILE A 45 -2.45 -0.92 0.63
N GLY A 46 -1.23 -0.43 0.73
CA GLY A 46 -0.02 -1.23 0.76
C GLY A 46 1.10 -0.50 1.50
N THR A 47 1.21 -0.71 2.80
CA THR A 47 2.24 -0.04 3.64
C THR A 47 3.58 -0.78 3.69
N GLY A 48 3.82 -1.72 2.79
CA GLY A 48 5.09 -2.41 2.64
C GLY A 48 6.04 -1.71 1.66
N SER A 49 7.31 -2.11 1.64
CA SER A 49 8.18 -1.77 0.52
C SER A 49 7.79 -2.62 -0.68
N LEU A 50 7.45 -1.99 -1.78
CA LEU A 50 7.51 -2.63 -3.10
C LEU A 50 8.98 -2.66 -3.51
N PHE A 51 9.50 -3.84 -3.66
CA PHE A 51 10.69 -4.01 -4.46
C PHE A 51 10.23 -4.04 -5.91
N GLY A 52 10.02 -2.92 -6.55
CA GLY A 52 9.63 -2.75 -7.94
C GLY A 52 10.04 -3.90 -8.89
N LYS A 53 10.65 -3.64 -9.99
CA LYS A 53 11.26 -4.65 -10.87
C LYS A 53 12.47 -5.28 -10.18
N SER A 54 12.32 -6.47 -9.65
CA SER A 54 13.35 -7.20 -8.89
C SER A 54 13.74 -8.50 -9.60
N SER A 55 14.73 -9.20 -9.06
CA SER A 55 15.10 -10.55 -9.49
C SER A 55 13.95 -11.57 -9.41
N ASN A 56 12.88 -11.25 -8.68
CA ASN A 56 11.67 -12.06 -8.63
C ASN A 56 10.66 -11.63 -9.70
N THR A 57 10.95 -11.97 -10.94
CA THR A 57 10.20 -11.54 -12.12
C THR A 57 8.78 -12.13 -12.22
N VAL A 58 8.46 -13.19 -11.47
CA VAL A 58 7.16 -13.87 -11.51
C VAL A 58 6.28 -13.62 -10.29
N HIS A 59 6.77 -12.86 -9.29
CA HIS A 59 6.01 -12.42 -8.12
C HIS A 59 6.46 -11.02 -7.70
N PRO A 60 6.16 -9.98 -8.48
CA PRO A 60 6.63 -8.63 -8.20
C PRO A 60 6.02 -8.03 -6.93
N ASN A 61 4.84 -8.49 -6.51
CA ASN A 61 4.23 -8.09 -5.24
C ASN A 61 4.55 -9.12 -4.15
N ASN A 62 5.49 -8.79 -3.27
CA ASN A 62 5.93 -9.67 -2.18
C ASN A 62 5.50 -9.14 -0.80
N GLN A 63 4.44 -8.36 -0.72
CA GLN A 63 3.94 -7.81 0.54
C GLN A 63 3.23 -8.88 1.36
N LYS A 64 3.53 -8.93 2.66
CA LYS A 64 2.82 -9.83 3.59
C LYS A 64 1.38 -9.33 3.74
N PRO A 65 0.35 -10.10 3.32
CA PRO A 65 -1.03 -9.65 3.36
C PRO A 65 -1.57 -9.56 4.79
N GLY A 66 -2.59 -8.70 4.98
CA GLY A 66 -3.30 -8.51 6.24
C GLY A 66 -2.68 -7.43 7.12
N ILE A 67 -3.11 -7.43 8.39
CA ILE A 67 -2.61 -6.52 9.43
C ILE A 67 -1.38 -7.16 10.08
N ASN A 68 -0.27 -6.41 10.09
CA ASN A 68 1.01 -6.88 10.61
C ASN A 68 1.66 -5.80 11.46
N ARG A 69 2.46 -6.21 12.46
CA ARG A 69 3.25 -5.28 13.28
C ARG A 69 4.19 -4.43 12.43
N TYR A 70 4.42 -3.20 12.85
CA TYR A 70 5.42 -2.33 12.27
C TYR A 70 6.78 -2.53 12.93
N THR A 71 7.82 -2.74 12.13
CA THR A 71 9.19 -3.00 12.58
C THR A 71 10.24 -2.22 11.79
N SER A 72 9.81 -1.23 10.99
CA SER A 72 10.70 -0.40 10.19
C SER A 72 11.02 0.91 10.90
N LEU A 73 12.12 1.55 10.50
CA LEU A 73 12.52 2.89 10.96
C LEU A 73 11.88 4.02 10.14
N ASN A 74 11.09 3.70 9.11
CA ASN A 74 10.41 4.71 8.30
C ASN A 74 9.28 5.36 9.07
N GLU A 75 9.35 6.65 9.33
CA GLU A 75 8.41 7.42 10.16
C GLU A 75 7.05 7.68 9.49
N ASN A 76 6.86 7.30 8.23
CA ASN A 76 5.67 7.64 7.46
C ASN A 76 4.77 6.45 7.12
N ASN A 77 5.34 5.29 6.80
CA ASN A 77 4.61 4.14 6.26
C ASN A 77 4.08 3.19 7.33
N TYR A 78 3.38 3.72 8.34
CA TYR A 78 2.72 2.93 9.37
C TYR A 78 1.39 3.54 9.79
N PHE A 79 0.56 2.74 10.43
CA PHE A 79 -0.66 3.17 11.11
C PHE A 79 -0.46 3.05 12.62
N ARG A 80 -1.09 3.93 13.39
CA ARG A 80 -1.01 3.95 14.85
C ARG A 80 -2.41 3.90 15.47
N GLY A 81 -2.69 2.85 16.21
CA GLY A 81 -4.01 2.65 16.82
C GLY A 81 -4.31 1.17 17.04
N ILE A 82 -5.39 0.68 16.48
CA ILE A 82 -5.86 -0.69 16.61
C ILE A 82 -6.22 -1.29 15.25
N GLY A 83 -5.83 -2.54 15.04
CA GLY A 83 -6.25 -3.32 13.89
C GLY A 83 -6.48 -4.78 14.25
N ALA A 84 -7.60 -5.35 13.81
CA ALA A 84 -7.95 -6.74 14.09
C ALA A 84 -8.45 -7.47 12.85
N THR A 85 -8.14 -8.75 12.76
CA THR A 85 -8.73 -9.70 11.80
C THR A 85 -9.36 -10.85 12.57
N ILE A 86 -10.64 -11.06 12.34
CA ILE A 86 -11.42 -12.18 12.89
C ILE A 86 -11.67 -13.18 11.77
N LYS A 87 -11.44 -14.46 12.05
CA LYS A 87 -11.72 -15.56 11.12
C LYS A 87 -12.94 -16.36 11.60
N ILE A 88 -13.97 -16.40 10.75
CA ILE A 88 -15.18 -17.19 10.99
C ILE A 88 -15.38 -18.11 9.78
N LYS A 89 -15.14 -19.41 9.98
CA LYS A 89 -15.17 -20.42 8.90
C LYS A 89 -14.28 -20.01 7.71
N LYS A 90 -14.86 -19.73 6.55
CA LYS A 90 -14.20 -19.35 5.30
C LYS A 90 -14.04 -17.83 5.14
N TRP A 91 -14.50 -17.03 6.12
CA TRP A 91 -14.49 -15.58 6.07
C TRP A 91 -13.44 -14.99 7.00
N ASP A 92 -12.67 -14.02 6.49
CA ASP A 92 -11.81 -13.15 7.27
C ASP A 92 -12.44 -11.74 7.27
N TYR A 93 -12.70 -11.19 8.44
CA TYR A 93 -13.19 -9.83 8.67
C TYR A 93 -12.05 -9.03 9.31
N SER A 94 -11.56 -8.03 8.61
CA SER A 94 -10.51 -7.15 9.10
C SER A 94 -11.04 -5.74 9.23
N LEU A 95 -10.80 -5.11 10.39
CA LEU A 95 -11.07 -3.70 10.65
C LEU A 95 -9.86 -3.08 11.30
N PHE A 96 -9.60 -1.81 10.98
CA PHE A 96 -8.54 -1.06 11.62
C PHE A 96 -8.89 0.42 11.71
N PHE A 97 -8.35 1.02 12.77
CA PHE A 97 -8.44 2.44 13.06
C PHE A 97 -7.05 2.99 13.38
N SER A 98 -6.70 4.12 12.78
CA SER A 98 -5.44 4.80 13.04
C SER A 98 -5.67 6.29 13.24
N ARG A 99 -5.03 6.84 14.27
CA ARG A 99 -4.96 8.29 14.47
C ARG A 99 -3.53 8.68 14.81
N LYS A 100 -2.93 9.49 13.94
CA LYS A 100 -1.56 9.97 14.13
C LYS A 100 -1.38 11.39 13.63
N LYS A 101 -0.28 12.02 14.03
CA LYS A 101 0.17 13.27 13.45
C LYS A 101 1.11 12.98 12.27
N ARG A 102 1.04 13.82 11.24
CA ARG A 102 1.95 13.76 10.07
C ARG A 102 2.63 15.09 9.84
N ASP A 103 3.77 15.00 9.18
CA ASP A 103 4.52 16.14 8.71
C ASP A 103 3.96 16.60 7.36
N ALA A 104 3.66 17.89 7.24
CA ALA A 104 3.10 18.44 6.02
C ALA A 104 3.62 19.84 5.73
N ASN A 105 3.67 20.17 4.44
CA ASN A 105 3.81 21.55 4.00
C ASN A 105 2.40 22.14 3.94
N LEU A 106 2.21 23.22 4.71
CA LEU A 106 0.96 23.97 4.76
C LEU A 106 1.12 25.30 4.00
N SER A 107 0.07 25.67 3.28
CA SER A 107 -0.17 27.04 2.82
C SER A 107 -1.31 27.65 3.65
N TYR A 108 -1.66 28.90 3.41
CA TYR A 108 -2.82 29.55 4.03
C TYR A 108 -4.16 28.88 3.67
N LEU A 109 -4.21 28.09 2.59
CA LEU A 109 -5.41 27.38 2.10
C LEU A 109 -5.48 25.92 2.58
N GLY A 110 -4.37 25.32 3.06
CA GLY A 110 -4.35 23.93 3.50
C GLY A 110 -3.05 23.18 3.21
N ILE A 111 -3.14 21.83 3.15
CA ILE A 111 -2.03 20.92 2.94
C ILE A 111 -1.64 20.90 1.48
N THR A 112 -0.41 21.34 1.16
CA THR A 112 0.12 21.30 -0.20
C THR A 112 0.88 20.01 -0.53
N SER A 113 1.51 19.39 0.46
CA SER A 113 2.18 18.10 0.32
C SER A 113 2.50 17.47 1.67
N PHE A 114 2.56 16.14 1.70
CA PHE A 114 3.07 15.39 2.85
C PHE A 114 4.59 15.28 2.77
N ARG A 115 5.27 15.48 3.89
CA ARG A 115 6.71 15.24 3.98
C ARG A 115 6.97 13.80 4.40
N THR A 116 7.90 13.16 3.70
CA THR A 116 8.28 11.76 3.92
C THR A 116 9.77 11.57 4.19
N ASP A 117 10.54 12.67 4.26
CA ASP A 117 11.99 12.67 4.44
C ASP A 117 12.44 12.43 5.89
N GLY A 118 11.55 12.64 6.89
CA GLY A 118 11.87 12.50 8.32
C GLY A 118 12.96 13.45 8.83
N MET A 119 13.28 14.51 8.06
CA MET A 119 14.33 15.47 8.44
C MET A 119 13.76 16.63 9.27
N HIS A 120 14.31 16.83 10.48
CA HIS A 120 13.91 17.88 11.43
C HIS A 120 15.13 18.61 11.96
N ARG A 121 15.98 19.19 11.07
CA ARG A 121 17.26 19.80 11.40
C ARG A 121 17.20 21.32 11.51
N SER A 122 16.38 21.97 10.69
CA SER A 122 16.22 23.43 10.65
C SER A 122 14.95 23.88 11.35
N LYS A 123 14.88 25.17 11.73
CA LYS A 123 13.66 25.77 12.32
C LYS A 123 12.44 25.61 11.40
N ASN A 124 12.64 25.75 10.09
CA ASN A 124 11.59 25.57 9.10
C ASN A 124 11.13 24.09 8.99
N GLU A 125 12.04 23.12 9.12
CA GLU A 125 11.67 21.70 9.15
C GLU A 125 10.94 21.34 10.44
N LEU A 126 11.37 21.89 11.57
CA LEU A 126 10.72 21.69 12.87
C LEU A 126 9.29 22.25 12.90
N SER A 127 9.02 23.39 12.24
CA SER A 127 7.65 23.94 12.15
C SER A 127 6.68 23.07 11.34
N LYS A 128 7.20 22.21 10.49
CA LYS A 128 6.43 21.27 9.65
C LYS A 128 6.27 19.88 10.28
N LYS A 129 6.93 19.65 11.42
CA LYS A 129 6.88 18.39 12.15
C LYS A 129 5.54 18.20 12.85
N ARG A 130 4.88 17.08 12.58
CA ARG A 130 3.63 16.66 13.27
C ARG A 130 2.57 17.75 13.34
N ASN A 131 2.45 18.55 12.29
CA ASN A 131 1.62 19.76 12.25
C ASN A 131 0.18 19.49 11.81
N ILE A 132 -0.13 18.29 11.26
CA ILE A 132 -1.49 17.88 10.90
C ILE A 132 -1.91 16.61 11.62
N HIS A 133 -3.22 16.45 11.82
CA HIS A 133 -3.82 15.20 12.30
C HIS A 133 -4.38 14.41 11.13
N GLU A 134 -4.13 13.12 11.14
CA GLU A 134 -4.66 12.15 10.22
C GLU A 134 -5.46 11.10 10.98
N THR A 135 -6.69 10.86 10.56
CA THR A 135 -7.56 9.79 11.06
C THR A 135 -7.90 8.86 9.91
N ILE A 136 -7.73 7.56 10.11
CA ILE A 136 -7.98 6.54 9.10
C ILE A 136 -8.85 5.46 9.70
N ILE A 137 -9.86 5.07 8.92
CA ILE A 137 -10.70 3.91 9.19
C ILE A 137 -10.69 3.05 7.93
N GLY A 138 -10.42 1.77 8.08
CA GLY A 138 -10.44 0.88 6.94
C GLY A 138 -10.78 -0.55 7.31
N GLY A 139 -11.14 -1.32 6.31
CA GLY A 139 -11.50 -2.71 6.50
C GLY A 139 -11.39 -3.53 5.24
N ASN A 140 -11.40 -4.84 5.46
CA ASN A 140 -11.41 -5.83 4.40
C ASN A 140 -12.28 -7.02 4.82
N ILE A 141 -13.16 -7.44 3.94
CA ILE A 141 -13.91 -8.68 4.08
C ILE A 141 -13.40 -9.61 2.99
N LYS A 142 -12.94 -10.80 3.38
CA LYS A 142 -12.36 -11.77 2.46
C LYS A 142 -12.98 -13.16 2.65
N TYR A 143 -13.53 -13.70 1.59
CA TYR A 143 -13.94 -15.10 1.50
C TYR A 143 -12.79 -15.94 0.94
N ARG A 144 -12.57 -17.12 1.52
CA ARG A 144 -11.56 -18.09 1.06
C ARG A 144 -12.17 -19.44 0.79
N ASN A 145 -11.83 -19.98 -0.35
CA ASN A 145 -12.04 -21.38 -0.69
C ASN A 145 -10.73 -21.98 -1.24
N ASP A 146 -10.68 -23.30 -1.40
CA ASP A 146 -9.49 -23.99 -1.92
C ASP A 146 -9.10 -23.55 -3.33
N LEU A 147 -10.10 -23.17 -4.15
CA LEU A 147 -9.89 -22.76 -5.54
C LEU A 147 -9.77 -21.24 -5.69
N PHE A 148 -10.44 -20.45 -4.84
CA PHE A 148 -10.46 -18.99 -5.01
C PHE A 148 -10.58 -18.23 -3.69
N ASP A 149 -10.02 -17.05 -3.70
CA ASP A 149 -10.19 -15.99 -2.71
C ASP A 149 -10.86 -14.79 -3.37
N VAL A 150 -11.83 -14.17 -2.72
CA VAL A 150 -12.41 -12.89 -3.13
C VAL A 150 -12.52 -11.99 -1.92
N GLY A 151 -12.20 -10.72 -2.06
CA GLY A 151 -12.32 -9.78 -0.96
C GLY A 151 -12.68 -8.38 -1.43
N CYS A 152 -13.28 -7.62 -0.52
CA CYS A 152 -13.62 -6.22 -0.70
C CYS A 152 -12.87 -5.39 0.35
N THR A 153 -12.27 -4.30 -0.07
CA THR A 153 -11.50 -3.38 0.79
C THR A 153 -12.14 -2.00 0.73
N PHE A 154 -12.20 -1.32 1.86
CA PHE A 154 -12.47 0.11 1.93
C PHE A 154 -11.44 0.82 2.79
N LEU A 155 -11.17 2.08 2.48
CA LEU A 155 -10.27 2.95 3.21
C LEU A 155 -10.81 4.38 3.21
N TYR A 156 -11.15 4.88 4.38
CA TYR A 156 -11.52 6.27 4.62
C TYR A 156 -10.40 6.98 5.37
N SER A 157 -10.01 8.14 4.86
CA SER A 157 -8.96 8.98 5.44
C SER A 157 -9.50 10.39 5.64
N GLN A 158 -9.24 10.99 6.81
CA GLN A 158 -9.60 12.36 7.12
C GLN A 158 -8.40 13.10 7.71
N PHE A 159 -8.26 14.35 7.32
CA PHE A 159 -7.19 15.25 7.76
C PHE A 159 -7.75 16.44 8.52
N SER A 160 -6.92 17.06 9.37
CA SER A 160 -7.30 18.28 10.09
C SER A 160 -7.43 19.51 9.18
N ASP A 161 -6.81 19.46 8.01
CA ASP A 161 -6.77 20.53 7.03
C ASP A 161 -7.08 20.00 5.64
N SER A 162 -7.64 20.86 4.77
CA SER A 162 -7.97 20.47 3.41
C SER A 162 -6.73 20.20 2.59
N LEU A 163 -6.79 19.14 1.76
CA LEU A 163 -5.79 18.83 0.74
C LEU A 163 -5.95 19.81 -0.42
N MET A 164 -4.91 20.57 -0.71
CA MET A 164 -4.93 21.59 -1.74
C MET A 164 -4.23 21.10 -3.01
N PRO A 165 -4.78 21.38 -4.20
CA PRO A 165 -4.09 21.09 -5.44
C PRO A 165 -2.79 21.90 -5.52
N THR A 166 -1.74 21.28 -6.06
CA THR A 166 -0.50 22.00 -6.32
C THR A 166 -0.69 23.01 -7.46
N GLU A 167 0.08 24.10 -7.48
CA GLU A 167 0.04 25.10 -8.54
C GLU A 167 0.49 24.56 -9.91
N GLN A 168 1.20 23.42 -9.92
CA GLN A 168 1.65 22.76 -11.14
C GLN A 168 0.45 22.21 -11.92
N LEU A 169 0.21 22.74 -13.11
CA LEU A 169 -0.96 22.44 -13.97
C LEU A 169 -1.18 20.93 -14.18
N TYR A 170 -0.10 20.16 -14.39
CA TYR A 170 -0.16 18.71 -14.63
C TYR A 170 -0.44 17.88 -13.36
N LEU A 171 -0.34 18.49 -12.17
CA LEU A 171 -0.65 17.85 -10.90
C LEU A 171 -1.95 18.34 -10.25
N LYS A 172 -2.64 19.32 -10.84
CA LYS A 172 -3.88 19.90 -10.28
C LYS A 172 -4.99 18.88 -10.06
N HIS A 173 -5.00 17.79 -10.78
CA HIS A 173 -5.98 16.72 -10.60
C HIS A 173 -5.70 15.81 -9.39
N ARG A 174 -4.49 15.82 -8.84
CA ARG A 174 -4.06 14.90 -7.78
C ARG A 174 -4.66 15.21 -6.42
N LEU A 175 -4.86 16.48 -6.11
CA LEU A 175 -5.42 16.91 -4.83
C LEU A 175 -6.61 17.81 -5.11
N ARG A 176 -7.80 17.39 -4.71
CA ARG A 176 -8.99 18.24 -4.73
C ARG A 176 -9.17 18.88 -3.35
N GLU A 177 -9.74 20.07 -3.31
CA GLU A 177 -10.10 20.78 -2.09
C GLU A 177 -11.00 19.92 -1.20
N THR A 178 -10.39 19.15 -0.30
CA THR A 178 -11.09 18.23 0.60
C THR A 178 -10.20 17.85 1.77
N ASP A 179 -10.82 17.65 2.91
CA ASP A 179 -10.21 17.13 4.13
C ASP A 179 -10.36 15.63 4.29
N TRP A 180 -11.05 14.96 3.36
CA TRP A 180 -11.27 13.51 3.41
C TRP A 180 -11.11 12.81 2.06
N HIS A 181 -10.78 11.54 2.11
CA HIS A 181 -10.64 10.67 0.93
C HIS A 181 -11.22 9.28 1.20
N LEU A 182 -11.78 8.66 0.17
CA LEU A 182 -12.36 7.33 0.21
C LEU A 182 -11.88 6.50 -0.98
N ASN A 183 -11.39 5.30 -0.69
CA ASN A 183 -11.14 4.28 -1.70
C ASN A 183 -11.94 3.02 -1.37
N ILE A 184 -12.52 2.40 -2.37
CA ILE A 184 -13.18 1.10 -2.29
C ILE A 184 -12.70 0.21 -3.43
N GLY A 185 -12.66 -1.10 -3.24
CA GLY A 185 -12.28 -2.01 -4.32
C GLY A 185 -12.48 -3.47 -3.98
N VAL A 186 -12.37 -4.26 -5.02
CA VAL A 186 -12.51 -5.71 -4.97
C VAL A 186 -11.23 -6.34 -5.48
N HIS A 187 -10.76 -7.37 -4.79
CA HIS A 187 -9.61 -8.16 -5.20
C HIS A 187 -9.97 -9.65 -5.22
N TYR A 188 -9.26 -10.37 -6.06
CA TYR A 188 -9.50 -11.81 -6.21
C TYR A 188 -8.20 -12.55 -6.44
N LYS A 189 -8.24 -13.86 -6.17
CA LYS A 189 -7.20 -14.83 -6.47
C LYS A 189 -7.86 -16.15 -6.83
N LEU A 190 -7.47 -16.75 -7.95
CA LEU A 190 -8.02 -17.99 -8.48
C LEU A 190 -6.87 -18.94 -8.81
N MET A 191 -6.93 -20.17 -8.30
CA MET A 191 -5.94 -21.22 -8.56
C MET A 191 -6.55 -22.30 -9.47
N LEU A 192 -6.10 -22.40 -10.69
CA LEU A 192 -6.53 -23.39 -11.68
C LEU A 192 -5.35 -24.33 -12.03
N GLY A 193 -5.16 -25.36 -11.22
CA GLY A 193 -4.04 -26.27 -11.39
C GLY A 193 -2.69 -25.56 -11.30
N ARG A 194 -2.03 -25.36 -12.45
CA ARG A 194 -0.73 -24.69 -12.55
C ARG A 194 -0.80 -23.21 -12.91
N ILE A 195 -2.00 -22.66 -13.00
CA ILE A 195 -2.25 -21.26 -13.32
C ILE A 195 -2.81 -20.59 -12.07
N LEU A 196 -2.19 -19.48 -11.68
CA LEU A 196 -2.64 -18.58 -10.63
C LEU A 196 -3.06 -17.26 -11.29
N ILE A 197 -4.35 -16.91 -11.19
CA ILE A 197 -4.89 -15.63 -11.66
C ILE A 197 -5.24 -14.79 -10.45
N TYR A 198 -4.89 -13.52 -10.47
CA TYR A 198 -5.20 -12.61 -9.39
C TYR A 198 -5.31 -11.16 -9.89
N GLY A 199 -6.03 -10.35 -9.15
CA GLY A 199 -6.18 -8.94 -9.50
C GLY A 199 -6.87 -8.13 -8.43
N GLU A 200 -6.93 -6.84 -8.69
CA GLU A 200 -7.64 -5.85 -7.89
C GLU A 200 -8.19 -4.77 -8.81
N THR A 201 -9.40 -4.32 -8.54
CA THR A 201 -10.00 -3.11 -9.13
C THR A 201 -10.46 -2.21 -8.00
N ALA A 202 -10.04 -0.97 -8.04
CA ALA A 202 -10.29 0.03 -7.02
C ALA A 202 -10.88 1.30 -7.64
N LEU A 203 -11.73 1.96 -6.87
CA LEU A 203 -12.34 3.25 -7.18
C LEU A 203 -11.98 4.25 -6.09
N ASP A 204 -11.72 5.48 -6.47
CA ASP A 204 -11.64 6.60 -5.54
C ASP A 204 -13.01 7.25 -5.33
N ARG A 205 -13.08 8.22 -4.40
CA ARG A 205 -14.31 8.99 -4.09
C ARG A 205 -14.94 9.69 -5.31
N ASN A 206 -14.17 9.92 -6.36
CA ASN A 206 -14.63 10.63 -7.59
C ASN A 206 -15.06 9.66 -8.69
N GLY A 207 -15.01 8.35 -8.42
CA GLY A 207 -15.31 7.30 -9.40
C GLY A 207 -14.18 7.03 -10.39
N SER A 208 -12.98 7.59 -10.17
CA SER A 208 -11.82 7.23 -10.99
C SER A 208 -11.33 5.83 -10.61
N ALA A 209 -10.95 5.03 -11.60
CA ALA A 209 -10.64 3.61 -11.43
C ALA A 209 -9.16 3.31 -11.60
N ALA A 210 -8.68 2.34 -10.83
CA ALA A 210 -7.41 1.65 -11.06
C ALA A 210 -7.67 0.14 -11.09
N THR A 211 -7.05 -0.56 -12.04
CA THR A 211 -7.15 -2.03 -12.15
C THR A 211 -5.80 -2.64 -12.44
N LEU A 212 -5.52 -3.77 -11.78
CA LEU A 212 -4.36 -4.60 -11.99
C LEU A 212 -4.81 -6.06 -12.03
N ASN A 213 -4.45 -6.76 -13.08
CA ASN A 213 -4.75 -8.17 -13.26
C ASN A 213 -3.50 -8.92 -13.68
N ALA A 214 -3.27 -10.09 -13.12
CA ALA A 214 -2.11 -10.89 -13.41
C ALA A 214 -2.44 -12.38 -13.48
N ALA A 215 -1.68 -13.09 -14.30
CA ALA A 215 -1.68 -14.53 -14.38
C ALA A 215 -0.26 -15.07 -14.29
N THR A 216 -0.04 -16.07 -13.44
CA THR A 216 1.22 -16.80 -13.35
C THR A 216 0.99 -18.24 -13.77
N PHE A 217 1.76 -18.73 -14.73
CA PHE A 217 1.74 -20.11 -15.21
C PHE A 217 3.03 -20.83 -14.82
N THR A 218 2.92 -21.90 -14.06
CA THR A 218 4.07 -22.68 -13.57
C THR A 218 3.98 -24.13 -14.08
N PRO A 219 4.37 -24.40 -15.36
CA PRO A 219 4.26 -25.73 -15.95
C PRO A 219 5.09 -26.78 -15.24
N SER A 220 6.19 -26.39 -14.62
CA SER A 220 7.04 -27.26 -13.80
C SER A 220 7.68 -26.47 -12.65
N SER A 221 8.30 -27.15 -11.69
CA SER A 221 9.06 -26.50 -10.60
C SER A 221 10.27 -25.68 -11.09
N ARG A 222 10.66 -25.84 -12.36
CA ARG A 222 11.82 -25.16 -12.96
C ARG A 222 11.47 -24.00 -13.87
N ILE A 223 10.19 -23.83 -14.22
CA ILE A 223 9.75 -22.85 -15.22
C ILE A 223 8.53 -22.12 -14.66
N ALA A 224 8.55 -20.81 -14.70
CA ALA A 224 7.40 -19.99 -14.38
C ALA A 224 7.33 -18.78 -15.32
N PHE A 225 6.13 -18.45 -15.76
CA PHE A 225 5.81 -17.29 -16.59
C PHE A 225 4.80 -16.42 -15.86
N MET A 226 4.86 -15.13 -16.10
CA MET A 226 3.92 -14.16 -15.58
C MET A 226 3.49 -13.19 -16.66
N LEU A 227 2.21 -12.89 -16.69
CA LEU A 227 1.61 -11.80 -17.44
C LEU A 227 0.89 -10.90 -16.44
N LEU A 228 1.18 -9.59 -16.47
CA LEU A 228 0.47 -8.59 -15.65
C LEU A 228 0.04 -7.44 -16.54
N HIS A 229 -1.22 -7.07 -16.43
CA HIS A 229 -1.82 -5.93 -17.09
C HIS A 229 -2.31 -4.93 -16.05
N ARG A 230 -2.03 -3.63 -16.28
CA ARG A 230 -2.43 -2.55 -15.37
C ARG A 230 -2.96 -1.35 -16.14
N ILE A 231 -4.04 -0.76 -15.63
CA ILE A 231 -4.61 0.48 -16.11
C ILE A 231 -4.97 1.32 -14.89
N TYR A 232 -4.33 2.46 -14.76
CA TYR A 232 -4.59 3.44 -13.70
C TYR A 232 -5.05 4.73 -14.36
N HIS A 233 -6.27 5.15 -14.04
CA HIS A 233 -6.84 6.37 -14.60
C HIS A 233 -6.01 7.58 -14.14
N GLU A 234 -5.89 8.61 -14.98
CA GLU A 234 -5.10 9.82 -14.67
C GLU A 234 -5.54 10.53 -13.39
N LYS A 235 -6.84 10.46 -13.06
CA LYS A 235 -7.46 11.09 -11.88
C LYS A 235 -7.63 10.15 -10.69
N TYR A 236 -7.22 8.88 -10.81
CA TYR A 236 -7.29 7.96 -9.69
C TYR A 236 -6.33 8.40 -8.58
N GLN A 237 -6.81 8.40 -7.35
CA GLN A 237 -6.03 8.79 -6.18
C GLN A 237 -6.11 7.73 -5.10
N SER A 238 -4.96 7.33 -4.59
CA SER A 238 -4.82 6.51 -3.41
C SER A 238 -3.64 7.01 -2.59
N LEU A 239 -3.92 7.49 -1.38
CA LEU A 239 -2.90 8.04 -0.47
C LEU A 239 -2.00 6.97 0.15
N TYR A 240 -2.46 5.73 0.14
CA TYR A 240 -1.81 4.57 0.75
C TYR A 240 -1.62 3.41 -0.23
N GLY A 241 -1.96 3.65 -1.49
CA GLY A 241 -1.73 2.66 -2.54
C GLY A 241 -0.23 2.45 -2.76
N ASN A 242 0.13 1.18 -2.92
CA ASN A 242 1.49 0.75 -3.22
C ASN A 242 1.41 -0.53 -4.08
N GLY A 243 0.71 -0.44 -5.20
CA GLY A 243 0.60 -1.47 -6.21
C GLY A 243 1.77 -1.45 -7.19
N PHE A 244 1.87 -2.45 -8.06
CA PHE A 244 2.91 -2.52 -9.07
C PHE A 244 2.75 -1.40 -10.11
N SER A 245 3.67 -0.44 -10.15
CA SER A 245 3.68 0.72 -11.06
C SER A 245 5.11 1.19 -11.35
N GLU A 246 5.30 1.95 -12.42
CA GLU A 246 6.54 2.67 -12.69
C GLU A 246 6.63 3.94 -11.84
N ASN A 247 5.51 4.63 -11.69
CA ASN A 247 5.43 5.80 -10.82
C ASN A 247 5.41 5.41 -9.35
N SER A 248 5.83 6.34 -8.49
CA SER A 248 5.68 6.21 -7.03
C SER A 248 4.21 6.22 -6.58
N ASN A 249 3.31 6.76 -7.40
CA ASN A 249 1.87 6.80 -7.18
C ASN A 249 1.15 5.90 -8.19
N ILE A 250 -0.01 5.36 -7.78
CA ILE A 250 -0.87 4.56 -8.65
C ILE A 250 -1.81 5.49 -9.40
N GLU A 251 -1.34 6.08 -10.49
CA GLU A 251 -2.11 7.01 -11.31
C GLU A 251 -1.51 7.12 -12.71
N ASN A 252 -2.34 7.49 -13.70
CA ASN A 252 -1.93 7.88 -15.06
C ASN A 252 -0.96 6.88 -15.72
N GLU A 253 -1.26 5.58 -15.66
CA GLU A 253 -0.38 4.56 -16.22
C GLU A 253 -1.17 3.42 -16.86
N LYS A 254 -0.75 3.01 -18.06
CA LYS A 254 -1.19 1.77 -18.71
C LYS A 254 0.03 0.93 -19.02
N GLY A 255 0.01 -0.34 -18.61
CA GLY A 255 1.18 -1.20 -18.81
C GLY A 255 0.86 -2.68 -18.92
N LEU A 256 1.77 -3.36 -19.61
CA LEU A 256 1.79 -4.81 -19.77
C LEU A 256 3.18 -5.32 -19.38
N TYR A 257 3.24 -6.14 -18.35
CA TYR A 257 4.46 -6.75 -17.86
C TYR A 257 4.48 -8.25 -18.17
N LEU A 258 5.58 -8.73 -18.70
CA LEU A 258 5.89 -10.13 -18.95
C LEU A 258 7.08 -10.54 -18.10
N GLY A 259 6.95 -11.59 -17.32
CA GLY A 259 8.02 -12.15 -16.51
C GLY A 259 8.28 -13.60 -16.84
N CYS A 260 9.54 -14.02 -16.81
CA CYS A 260 9.95 -15.40 -16.96
C CYS A 260 11.02 -15.75 -15.95
N LYS A 261 10.93 -16.96 -15.39
CA LYS A 261 11.94 -17.54 -14.50
C LYS A 261 12.21 -18.96 -14.91
N LEU A 262 13.49 -19.26 -15.13
CA LEU A 262 13.98 -20.59 -15.54
C LEU A 262 15.06 -21.07 -14.55
N LEU A 263 14.99 -22.32 -14.13
CA LEU A 263 16.00 -23.01 -13.33
C LEU A 263 16.56 -24.20 -14.14
N PRO A 264 17.45 -23.93 -15.12
CA PRO A 264 17.98 -25.00 -15.97
C PRO A 264 18.78 -26.03 -15.16
N PHE A 265 19.47 -25.59 -14.12
CA PHE A 265 20.24 -26.43 -13.22
C PHE A 265 19.98 -26.02 -11.76
N LYS A 266 20.29 -26.90 -10.80
CA LYS A 266 20.03 -26.70 -9.34
C LYS A 266 20.59 -25.38 -8.77
N ARG A 267 21.63 -24.81 -9.37
CA ARG A 267 22.35 -23.63 -8.88
C ARG A 267 22.24 -22.41 -9.80
N ILE A 268 21.56 -22.53 -10.95
CA ILE A 268 21.46 -21.44 -11.92
C ILE A 268 20.00 -21.03 -12.04
N THR A 269 19.72 -19.76 -11.76
CA THR A 269 18.44 -19.11 -11.97
C THR A 269 18.59 -18.06 -13.06
N ILE A 270 17.79 -18.17 -14.11
CA ILE A 270 17.70 -17.16 -15.18
C ILE A 270 16.34 -16.49 -15.01
N SER A 271 16.36 -15.17 -14.85
CA SER A 271 15.15 -14.35 -14.74
C SER A 271 15.19 -13.29 -15.84
N ALA A 272 14.10 -13.15 -16.57
CA ALA A 272 13.94 -12.14 -17.61
C ALA A 272 12.57 -11.48 -17.47
N TYR A 273 12.47 -10.21 -17.83
CA TYR A 273 11.20 -9.52 -17.91
C TYR A 273 11.20 -8.48 -19.04
N ALA A 274 10.00 -8.14 -19.51
CA ALA A 274 9.73 -6.99 -20.35
C ALA A 274 8.56 -6.22 -19.74
N ASP A 275 8.67 -4.91 -19.67
CA ASP A 275 7.60 -4.03 -19.20
C ASP A 275 7.35 -2.93 -20.23
N LEU A 276 6.17 -2.97 -20.82
CA LEU A 276 5.70 -2.03 -21.82
C LEU A 276 4.67 -1.13 -21.15
N TYR A 277 4.98 0.14 -21.00
CA TYR A 277 4.08 1.08 -20.33
C TYR A 277 4.04 2.43 -21.02
N ARG A 278 2.97 3.16 -20.75
CA ARG A 278 2.80 4.56 -21.18
C ARG A 278 2.04 5.34 -20.14
N PHE A 279 2.27 6.63 -20.11
CA PHE A 279 1.51 7.62 -19.38
C PHE A 279 0.60 8.32 -20.39
N PRO A 280 -0.75 8.06 -20.35
CA PRO A 280 -1.72 8.68 -21.24
C PRO A 280 -1.78 10.19 -21.15
#